data_d1960b4663c2eba73bd15315ed4e3c5a
#
_entry.id   d1960b4663c2eba73bd15315ed4e3c5a
#
_cell.length_a   1.000
_cell.length_b   1.000
_cell.length_c   1.000
_cell.angle_alpha   90.00
_cell.angle_beta   90.00
_cell.angle_gamma   90.00
#
_symmetry.space_group_name_H-M   'P 1'
#
loop_
_entity.id
_entity.type
_entity.pdbx_description
1 polymer ?
#
loop_
_entity_poly.entity_id
_entity_poly.type
_entity_poly.pdbx_seq_one_letter_code
_entity_poly.pdbx_strand_id
1 'polypeptide(L)'
;MIDPHRFSIGPAEANIAILQWGESGKPPALLAHGTGFVAAVWDEVARELASTYTVYALDRRGHGASHKPGAYHFLDYADDICRVVDTLDLRDIYGIGHSAGATDLLLAAKLLPGRFARLFVMEPTIMDPRASRSGGLSEESLARVQGTLRRRAEFDSPDVVFERYRAAPAFADWTETSLRAYVRHGFAPLDDGRIRLCCTPKIEAAILLPIYEAMEQVYIGDARGNPFASLTKLDCPVRVTTAAKSGPIYKEMARRAVSLIPGVTTWVFENAGHCVAQEMPEHVVEAVLEFGK
;
A
#
# COMPACT_ATOMS: atom_id res chain seq x y z
N MET A 1 -5.12 -3.56 25.31
CA MET A 1 -5.08 -2.67 24.10
C MET A 1 -6.44 -2.77 23.44
N ILE A 2 -7.04 -1.65 23.04
CA ILE A 2 -8.37 -1.64 22.38
C ILE A 2 -8.16 -2.07 20.94
N ASP A 3 -8.94 -3.08 20.48
CA ASP A 3 -8.93 -3.50 19.07
C ASP A 3 -9.53 -2.39 18.18
N PRO A 4 -9.05 -2.24 16.93
CA PRO A 4 -9.61 -1.26 16.01
C PRO A 4 -11.08 -1.57 15.69
N HIS A 5 -11.87 -0.52 15.52
CA HIS A 5 -13.22 -0.66 14.99
C HIS A 5 -13.16 -1.12 13.53
N ARG A 6 -13.95 -2.14 13.19
CA ARG A 6 -13.99 -2.73 11.85
C ARG A 6 -15.32 -2.45 11.18
N PHE A 7 -15.27 -1.94 9.97
CA PHE A 7 -16.46 -1.72 9.14
C PHE A 7 -16.11 -1.79 7.65
N SER A 8 -17.11 -1.72 6.79
CA SER A 8 -16.92 -1.69 5.34
C SER A 8 -17.75 -0.59 4.71
N ILE A 9 -17.27 -0.06 3.59
CA ILE A 9 -17.94 0.95 2.78
C ILE A 9 -18.31 0.33 1.43
N GLY A 10 -19.49 0.66 0.92
CA GLY A 10 -20.02 0.16 -0.35
C GLY A 10 -20.79 -1.15 -0.24
N PRO A 11 -21.45 -1.57 -1.33
CA PRO A 11 -22.18 -2.84 -1.39
C PRO A 11 -21.22 -4.04 -1.35
N ALA A 12 -21.74 -5.23 -1.07
CA ALA A 12 -20.93 -6.44 -0.88
C ALA A 12 -19.97 -6.75 -2.06
N GLU A 13 -20.44 -6.54 -3.29
CA GLU A 13 -19.68 -6.76 -4.52
C GLU A 13 -18.61 -5.71 -4.81
N ALA A 14 -18.61 -4.61 -4.06
CA ALA A 14 -17.65 -3.51 -4.20
C ALA A 14 -17.22 -2.93 -2.84
N ASN A 15 -17.32 -3.72 -1.76
CA ASN A 15 -16.98 -3.26 -0.43
C ASN A 15 -15.48 -2.99 -0.26
N ILE A 16 -15.16 -1.94 0.49
CA ILE A 16 -13.82 -1.67 1.01
C ILE A 16 -13.86 -1.82 2.52
N ALA A 17 -13.09 -2.75 3.05
CA ALA A 17 -12.96 -2.98 4.48
C ALA A 17 -11.99 -1.97 5.10
N ILE A 18 -12.34 -1.47 6.27
CA ILE A 18 -11.61 -0.41 6.97
C ILE A 18 -11.41 -0.80 8.42
N LEU A 19 -10.24 -0.49 8.94
CA LEU A 19 -9.91 -0.48 10.36
C LEU A 19 -9.79 0.96 10.82
N GLN A 20 -10.39 1.28 11.96
CA GLN A 20 -10.32 2.60 12.58
C GLN A 20 -9.73 2.51 13.98
N TRP A 21 -8.73 3.35 14.26
CA TRP A 21 -8.16 3.57 15.60
C TRP A 21 -8.38 5.02 16.03
N GLY A 22 -8.42 5.22 17.34
CA GLY A 22 -8.63 6.53 17.93
C GLY A 22 -10.10 6.94 17.98
N GLU A 23 -10.34 8.07 18.64
CA GLU A 23 -11.67 8.65 18.79
C GLU A 23 -12.08 9.41 17.53
N SER A 24 -13.36 9.37 17.20
CA SER A 24 -13.92 10.18 16.12
C SER A 24 -13.83 11.68 16.44
N GLY A 25 -13.63 12.50 15.41
CA GLY A 25 -13.57 13.97 15.54
C GLY A 25 -12.17 14.55 15.63
N LYS A 26 -11.11 13.74 15.71
CA LYS A 26 -9.73 14.20 15.48
C LYS A 26 -9.46 14.35 13.98
N PRO A 27 -8.41 15.09 13.57
CA PRO A 27 -7.99 15.14 12.17
C PRO A 27 -7.82 13.73 11.57
N PRO A 28 -8.28 13.46 10.36
CA PRO A 28 -8.20 12.12 9.78
C PRO A 28 -6.80 11.81 9.25
N ALA A 29 -6.31 10.62 9.59
CA ALA A 29 -5.17 9.99 8.91
C ALA A 29 -5.67 8.77 8.12
N LEU A 30 -5.34 8.70 6.82
CA LEU A 30 -5.74 7.62 5.93
C LEU A 30 -4.52 6.81 5.50
N LEU A 31 -4.48 5.52 5.87
CA LEU A 31 -3.35 4.63 5.68
C LEU A 31 -3.63 3.62 4.55
N ALA A 32 -2.70 3.46 3.63
CA ALA A 32 -2.80 2.52 2.51
C ALA A 32 -1.57 1.61 2.43
N HIS A 33 -1.79 0.29 2.48
CA HIS A 33 -0.74 -0.74 2.51
C HIS A 33 -0.22 -1.12 1.12
N GLY A 34 0.96 -1.76 1.06
CA GLY A 34 1.55 -2.30 -0.17
C GLY A 34 0.85 -3.56 -0.69
N THR A 35 1.14 -3.94 -1.94
CA THR A 35 0.58 -5.16 -2.56
C THR A 35 0.94 -6.40 -1.73
N GLY A 36 -0.03 -7.30 -1.57
CA GLY A 36 0.10 -8.54 -0.81
C GLY A 36 -0.16 -8.41 0.69
N PHE A 37 -0.33 -7.20 1.23
CA PHE A 37 -0.58 -6.96 2.66
C PHE A 37 -2.07 -6.72 2.95
N VAL A 38 -2.37 -6.27 4.16
CA VAL A 38 -3.71 -5.94 4.67
C VAL A 38 -3.64 -4.71 5.58
N ALA A 39 -4.77 -4.05 5.83
CA ALA A 39 -4.84 -2.87 6.69
C ALA A 39 -4.19 -3.08 8.08
N ALA A 40 -4.30 -4.29 8.61
CA ALA A 40 -3.79 -4.61 9.95
C ALA A 40 -2.25 -4.55 10.08
N VAL A 41 -1.47 -4.53 8.98
CA VAL A 41 -0.02 -4.34 9.08
C VAL A 41 0.38 -2.94 9.57
N TRP A 42 -0.59 -2.03 9.66
CA TRP A 42 -0.42 -0.69 10.21
C TRP A 42 -0.66 -0.61 11.72
N ASP A 43 -1.03 -1.70 12.40
CA ASP A 43 -1.53 -1.68 13.79
C ASP A 43 -0.61 -0.92 14.75
N GLU A 44 0.70 -1.17 14.72
CA GLU A 44 1.67 -0.48 15.60
C GLU A 44 1.71 1.03 15.30
N VAL A 45 1.85 1.41 14.03
CA VAL A 45 1.87 2.82 13.61
C VAL A 45 0.54 3.50 13.91
N ALA A 46 -0.57 2.85 13.60
CA ALA A 46 -1.91 3.41 13.79
C ALA A 46 -2.26 3.65 15.26
N ARG A 47 -1.86 2.75 16.16
CA ARG A 47 -2.10 2.92 17.61
C ARG A 47 -1.40 4.16 18.17
N GLU A 48 -0.17 4.39 17.78
CA GLU A 48 0.58 5.58 18.23
C GLU A 48 0.00 6.87 17.64
N LEU A 49 -0.35 6.86 16.35
CA LEU A 49 -0.98 8.00 15.69
C LEU A 49 -2.38 8.31 16.20
N ALA A 50 -3.08 7.32 16.80
CA ALA A 50 -4.44 7.47 17.34
C ALA A 50 -4.52 8.46 18.53
N SER A 51 -3.39 8.80 19.15
CA SER A 51 -3.32 9.86 20.15
C SER A 51 -3.64 11.24 19.53
N THR A 52 -3.28 11.47 18.26
CA THR A 52 -3.39 12.74 17.54
C THR A 52 -4.48 12.72 16.47
N TYR A 53 -4.71 11.59 15.81
CA TYR A 53 -5.58 11.45 14.65
C TYR A 53 -6.71 10.44 14.90
N THR A 54 -7.81 10.58 14.15
CA THR A 54 -8.68 9.44 13.84
C THR A 54 -8.04 8.71 12.66
N VAL A 55 -7.52 7.50 12.90
CA VAL A 55 -6.73 6.76 11.92
C VAL A 55 -7.60 5.74 11.20
N TYR A 56 -7.63 5.78 9.89
CA TYR A 56 -8.31 4.83 9.02
C TYR A 56 -7.28 4.08 8.19
N ALA A 57 -7.30 2.76 8.20
CA ALA A 57 -6.51 1.95 7.27
C ALA A 57 -7.44 1.07 6.44
N LEU A 58 -7.31 1.12 5.12
CA LEU A 58 -8.16 0.33 4.24
C LEU A 58 -7.45 -0.95 3.77
N ASP A 59 -8.21 -2.04 3.66
CA ASP A 59 -7.79 -3.18 2.83
C ASP A 59 -8.00 -2.77 1.37
N ARG A 60 -6.92 -2.74 0.58
CA ARG A 60 -7.01 -2.45 -0.86
C ARG A 60 -7.85 -3.53 -1.57
N ARG A 61 -8.59 -3.21 -2.64
CA ARG A 61 -9.31 -4.24 -3.43
C ARG A 61 -8.37 -5.43 -3.75
N GLY A 62 -8.90 -6.63 -3.74
CA GLY A 62 -8.10 -7.85 -3.88
C GLY A 62 -7.42 -8.34 -2.59
N HIS A 63 -7.40 -7.53 -1.52
CA HIS A 63 -6.71 -7.83 -0.27
C HIS A 63 -7.69 -7.95 0.91
N GLY A 64 -7.24 -8.58 1.99
CA GLY A 64 -7.95 -8.67 3.26
C GLY A 64 -9.43 -9.01 3.11
N ALA A 65 -10.28 -8.23 3.75
CA ALA A 65 -11.73 -8.38 3.72
C ALA A 65 -12.42 -7.52 2.62
N SER A 66 -11.67 -6.76 1.83
CA SER A 66 -12.21 -6.02 0.69
C SER A 66 -12.57 -6.93 -0.48
N HIS A 67 -13.43 -6.44 -1.36
CA HIS A 67 -13.90 -7.18 -2.53
C HIS A 67 -12.77 -7.61 -3.47
N LYS A 68 -13.03 -8.66 -4.24
CA LYS A 68 -12.06 -9.28 -5.16
C LYS A 68 -12.67 -9.37 -6.56
N PRO A 69 -12.61 -8.29 -7.37
CA PRO A 69 -13.34 -8.18 -8.64
C PRO A 69 -12.82 -9.11 -9.74
N GLY A 70 -11.62 -9.70 -9.57
CA GLY A 70 -11.01 -10.58 -10.56
C GLY A 70 -10.24 -9.86 -11.66
N ALA A 71 -10.58 -8.61 -11.98
CA ALA A 71 -9.81 -7.72 -12.83
C ALA A 71 -9.35 -6.50 -12.01
N TYR A 72 -8.14 -6.03 -12.26
CA TYR A 72 -7.49 -4.99 -11.48
C TYR A 72 -6.81 -3.98 -12.39
N HIS A 73 -7.08 -2.71 -12.16
CA HIS A 73 -6.39 -1.62 -12.82
C HIS A 73 -5.92 -0.62 -11.75
N PHE A 74 -4.73 -0.05 -11.88
CA PHE A 74 -4.17 0.77 -10.80
C PHE A 74 -4.99 2.05 -10.52
N LEU A 75 -5.73 2.61 -11.49
CA LEU A 75 -6.64 3.73 -11.24
C LEU A 75 -7.84 3.33 -10.37
N ASP A 76 -8.27 2.08 -10.42
CA ASP A 76 -9.39 1.61 -9.58
C ASP A 76 -9.09 1.72 -8.08
N TYR A 77 -7.81 1.62 -7.68
CA TYR A 77 -7.41 1.78 -6.28
C TYR A 77 -7.53 3.22 -5.82
N ALA A 78 -7.20 4.17 -6.70
CA ALA A 78 -7.41 5.59 -6.43
C ALA A 78 -8.91 5.91 -6.31
N ASP A 79 -9.74 5.34 -7.17
CA ASP A 79 -11.20 5.48 -7.11
C ASP A 79 -11.79 4.89 -5.82
N ASP A 80 -11.25 3.77 -5.32
CA ASP A 80 -11.63 3.22 -4.02
C ASP A 80 -11.32 4.19 -2.88
N ILE A 81 -10.14 4.80 -2.90
CA ILE A 81 -9.78 5.83 -1.90
C ILE A 81 -10.72 7.03 -2.00
N CYS A 82 -11.01 7.50 -3.22
CA CYS A 82 -11.97 8.60 -3.42
C CYS A 82 -13.33 8.26 -2.83
N ARG A 83 -13.84 7.05 -3.06
CA ARG A 83 -15.09 6.58 -2.49
C ARG A 83 -15.06 6.52 -0.96
N VAL A 84 -13.96 6.07 -0.35
CA VAL A 84 -13.78 6.09 1.11
C VAL A 84 -13.81 7.52 1.64
N VAL A 85 -13.06 8.42 1.02
CA VAL A 85 -12.99 9.84 1.40
C VAL A 85 -14.36 10.52 1.32
N ASP A 86 -15.11 10.27 0.24
CA ASP A 86 -16.43 10.88 0.04
C ASP A 86 -17.48 10.28 0.98
N THR A 87 -17.50 8.96 1.17
CA THR A 87 -18.49 8.30 2.03
C THR A 87 -18.33 8.69 3.50
N LEU A 88 -17.08 8.87 3.96
CA LEU A 88 -16.79 9.30 5.33
C LEU A 88 -16.70 10.82 5.48
N ASP A 89 -16.90 11.59 4.39
CA ASP A 89 -16.69 13.05 4.27
C ASP A 89 -15.37 13.51 4.91
N LEU A 90 -14.29 12.79 4.65
CA LEU A 90 -12.97 13.14 5.19
C LEU A 90 -12.44 14.41 4.53
N ARG A 91 -11.92 15.33 5.35
CA ARG A 91 -11.28 16.59 4.93
C ARG A 91 -9.99 16.80 5.68
N ASP A 92 -9.09 17.59 5.12
CA ASP A 92 -7.77 17.85 5.70
C ASP A 92 -6.99 16.57 6.03
N ILE A 93 -7.09 15.60 5.13
CA ILE A 93 -6.59 14.23 5.32
C ILE A 93 -5.06 14.22 5.35
N TYR A 94 -4.49 13.56 6.34
CA TYR A 94 -3.10 13.15 6.31
C TYR A 94 -3.01 11.74 5.67
N GLY A 95 -2.64 11.67 4.39
CA GLY A 95 -2.45 10.41 3.69
C GLY A 95 -1.08 9.80 3.99
N ILE A 96 -1.05 8.54 4.45
CA ILE A 96 0.17 7.80 4.78
C ILE A 96 0.17 6.50 4.00
N GLY A 97 1.11 6.33 3.07
CA GLY A 97 1.10 5.18 2.18
C GLY A 97 2.42 4.47 2.07
N HIS A 98 2.35 3.17 1.79
CA HIS A 98 3.50 2.34 1.53
C HIS A 98 3.40 1.65 0.17
N SER A 99 4.48 1.70 -0.63
CA SER A 99 4.60 0.98 -1.90
C SER A 99 3.42 1.32 -2.85
N ALA A 100 2.66 0.33 -3.30
CA ALA A 100 1.48 0.54 -4.14
C ALA A 100 0.40 1.41 -3.47
N GLY A 101 0.17 1.26 -2.15
CA GLY A 101 -0.76 2.12 -1.42
C GLY A 101 -0.32 3.59 -1.37
N ALA A 102 0.98 3.85 -1.38
CA ALA A 102 1.51 5.21 -1.53
C ALA A 102 1.14 5.80 -2.90
N THR A 103 1.24 5.00 -3.94
CA THR A 103 0.83 5.39 -5.30
C THR A 103 -0.67 5.67 -5.39
N ASP A 104 -1.48 4.81 -4.78
CA ASP A 104 -2.93 4.97 -4.76
C ASP A 104 -3.34 6.30 -4.10
N LEU A 105 -2.70 6.66 -2.97
CA LEU A 105 -2.94 7.95 -2.29
C LEU A 105 -2.52 9.15 -3.13
N LEU A 106 -1.36 9.08 -3.80
CA LEU A 106 -0.91 10.15 -4.70
C LEU A 106 -1.91 10.39 -5.84
N LEU A 107 -2.42 9.30 -6.45
CA LEU A 107 -3.40 9.38 -7.51
C LEU A 107 -4.77 9.86 -7.01
N ALA A 108 -5.22 9.40 -5.84
CA ALA A 108 -6.46 9.84 -5.21
C ALA A 108 -6.41 11.33 -4.84
N ALA A 109 -5.31 11.82 -4.28
CA ALA A 109 -5.14 13.23 -3.95
C ALA A 109 -5.23 14.12 -5.21
N LYS A 110 -4.72 13.64 -6.34
CA LYS A 110 -4.88 14.33 -7.61
C LYS A 110 -6.34 14.36 -8.10
N LEU A 111 -7.14 13.32 -7.82
CA LEU A 111 -8.55 13.25 -8.18
C LEU A 111 -9.45 14.06 -7.23
N LEU A 112 -8.99 14.30 -6.02
CA LEU A 112 -9.70 15.00 -4.94
C LEU A 112 -8.93 16.25 -4.48
N PRO A 113 -8.79 17.27 -5.33
CA PRO A 113 -8.05 18.49 -4.95
C PRO A 113 -8.67 19.13 -3.71
N GLY A 114 -7.80 19.59 -2.79
CA GLY A 114 -8.20 20.22 -1.53
C GLY A 114 -8.70 19.29 -0.44
N ARG A 115 -8.73 17.95 -0.65
CA ARG A 115 -9.13 16.98 0.39
C ARG A 115 -7.97 16.53 1.26
N PHE A 116 -6.75 16.54 0.74
CA PHE A 116 -5.56 16.11 1.46
C PHE A 116 -4.78 17.31 1.98
N ALA A 117 -4.55 17.35 3.29
CA ALA A 117 -3.68 18.36 3.89
C ALA A 117 -2.20 18.09 3.58
N ARG A 118 -1.81 16.81 3.52
CA ARG A 118 -0.44 16.37 3.19
C ARG A 118 -0.37 14.88 2.90
N LEU A 119 0.72 14.44 2.28
CA LEU A 119 0.99 13.04 1.97
C LEU A 119 2.39 12.63 2.44
N PHE A 120 2.47 11.54 3.21
CA PHE A 120 3.71 10.87 3.59
C PHE A 120 3.77 9.51 2.88
N VAL A 121 4.63 9.39 1.87
CA VAL A 121 4.64 8.23 0.98
C VAL A 121 5.99 7.52 1.03
N MET A 122 5.93 6.24 1.44
CA MET A 122 7.09 5.38 1.60
C MET A 122 7.27 4.51 0.37
N GLU A 123 8.35 4.76 -0.38
CA GLU A 123 8.75 4.00 -1.57
C GLU A 123 7.58 3.76 -2.56
N PRO A 124 6.90 4.83 -3.04
CA PRO A 124 5.77 4.71 -3.94
C PRO A 124 6.17 4.00 -5.24
N THR A 125 5.29 3.14 -5.74
CA THR A 125 5.48 2.39 -6.99
C THR A 125 5.20 3.30 -8.20
N ILE A 126 6.16 4.15 -8.54
CA ILE A 126 6.10 5.07 -9.69
C ILE A 126 7.08 4.58 -10.76
N MET A 127 6.60 3.73 -11.64
CA MET A 127 7.44 3.12 -12.67
C MET A 127 7.81 4.12 -13.78
N ASP A 128 9.03 3.99 -14.31
CA ASP A 128 9.44 4.72 -15.51
C ASP A 128 9.14 3.87 -16.76
N PRO A 129 8.21 4.32 -17.63
CA PRO A 129 7.90 3.59 -18.86
C PRO A 129 9.12 3.35 -19.74
N ARG A 130 10.14 4.24 -19.68
CA ARG A 130 11.39 4.12 -20.45
C ARG A 130 12.27 2.95 -20.01
N ALA A 131 11.99 2.37 -18.84
CA ALA A 131 12.69 1.17 -18.38
C ALA A 131 12.28 -0.09 -19.15
N SER A 132 11.11 -0.08 -19.80
CA SER A 132 10.65 -1.16 -20.68
C SER A 132 11.23 -0.95 -22.09
N ARG A 133 12.08 -1.85 -22.54
CA ARG A 133 12.81 -1.71 -23.82
C ARG A 133 12.48 -2.78 -24.86
N SER A 134 11.53 -3.68 -24.56
CA SER A 134 11.38 -4.93 -25.31
C SER A 134 10.16 -4.99 -26.24
N GLY A 135 9.27 -3.98 -26.27
CA GLY A 135 8.04 -4.05 -27.07
C GLY A 135 7.10 -5.17 -26.62
N GLY A 136 7.05 -5.43 -25.33
CA GLY A 136 6.26 -6.44 -24.65
C GLY A 136 6.66 -6.52 -23.18
N LEU A 137 5.96 -7.30 -22.35
CA LEU A 137 6.38 -7.51 -20.96
C LEU A 137 7.83 -8.00 -20.92
N SER A 138 8.68 -7.31 -20.16
CA SER A 138 10.06 -7.73 -19.98
C SER A 138 10.14 -9.13 -19.35
N GLU A 139 11.21 -9.87 -19.64
CA GLU A 139 11.43 -11.18 -19.02
C GLU A 139 11.44 -11.08 -17.49
N GLU A 140 11.95 -9.98 -16.93
CA GLU A 140 11.94 -9.73 -15.50
C GLU A 140 10.50 -9.56 -14.95
N SER A 141 9.65 -8.79 -15.64
CA SER A 141 8.24 -8.61 -15.27
C SER A 141 7.48 -9.93 -15.33
N LEU A 142 7.67 -10.70 -16.39
CA LEU A 142 7.11 -12.05 -16.53
C LEU A 142 7.61 -13.00 -15.44
N ALA A 143 8.90 -12.99 -15.14
CA ALA A 143 9.49 -13.83 -14.09
C ALA A 143 8.91 -13.47 -12.69
N ARG A 144 8.67 -12.20 -12.42
CA ARG A 144 8.02 -11.75 -11.17
C ARG A 144 6.59 -12.27 -11.06
N VAL A 145 5.77 -12.13 -12.11
CA VAL A 145 4.40 -12.67 -12.14
C VAL A 145 4.41 -14.18 -11.96
N GLN A 146 5.28 -14.89 -12.68
CA GLN A 146 5.43 -16.35 -12.56
C GLN A 146 5.93 -16.77 -11.16
N GLY A 147 6.85 -16.01 -10.57
CA GLY A 147 7.33 -16.22 -9.20
C GLY A 147 6.19 -16.07 -8.18
N THR A 148 5.35 -15.06 -8.37
CA THR A 148 4.16 -14.83 -7.53
C THR A 148 3.19 -15.99 -7.62
N LEU A 149 2.87 -16.48 -8.82
CA LEU A 149 1.95 -17.62 -9.03
C LEU A 149 2.41 -18.92 -8.36
N ARG A 150 3.72 -19.11 -8.17
CA ARG A 150 4.29 -20.32 -7.52
C ARG A 150 4.30 -20.26 -5.98
N ARG A 151 3.91 -19.13 -5.37
CA ARG A 151 3.89 -18.98 -3.91
C ARG A 151 2.84 -19.90 -3.30
N ARG A 152 3.15 -20.46 -2.12
CA ARG A 152 2.19 -21.24 -1.33
C ARG A 152 1.08 -20.32 -0.82
N ALA A 153 -0.17 -20.71 -1.03
CA ALA A 153 -1.35 -19.95 -0.62
C ALA A 153 -2.00 -20.50 0.65
N GLU A 154 -1.90 -21.81 0.91
CA GLU A 154 -2.62 -22.51 1.99
C GLU A 154 -1.65 -23.11 3.00
N PHE A 155 -2.04 -23.08 4.27
CA PHE A 155 -1.22 -23.50 5.40
C PHE A 155 -2.08 -24.18 6.45
N ASP A 156 -1.46 -25.03 7.25
CA ASP A 156 -2.15 -25.86 8.24
C ASP A 156 -2.65 -25.04 9.44
N SER A 157 -1.94 -23.96 9.80
CA SER A 157 -2.34 -23.07 10.90
C SER A 157 -1.64 -21.72 10.82
N PRO A 158 -2.11 -20.69 11.57
CA PRO A 158 -1.43 -19.41 11.73
C PRO A 158 0.00 -19.56 12.26
N ASP A 159 0.24 -20.48 13.18
CA ASP A 159 1.58 -20.68 13.75
C ASP A 159 2.56 -21.20 12.70
N VAL A 160 2.12 -22.13 11.83
CA VAL A 160 2.94 -22.61 10.71
C VAL A 160 3.32 -21.46 9.75
N VAL A 161 2.39 -20.53 9.50
CA VAL A 161 2.69 -19.34 8.68
C VAL A 161 3.68 -18.45 9.39
N PHE A 162 3.44 -18.16 10.67
CA PHE A 162 4.29 -17.28 11.47
C PHE A 162 5.76 -17.76 11.48
N GLU A 163 5.98 -19.03 11.83
CA GLU A 163 7.34 -19.62 11.87
C GLU A 163 8.00 -19.59 10.48
N ARG A 164 7.24 -19.94 9.44
CA ARG A 164 7.74 -19.91 8.07
C ARG A 164 8.14 -18.49 7.62
N TYR A 165 7.31 -17.49 7.94
CA TYR A 165 7.56 -16.11 7.51
C TYR A 165 8.66 -15.47 8.35
N ARG A 166 8.71 -15.74 9.65
CA ARG A 166 9.81 -15.30 10.52
C ARG A 166 11.18 -15.78 10.01
N ALA A 167 11.25 -16.98 9.45
CA ALA A 167 12.47 -17.53 8.87
C ALA A 167 12.76 -17.04 7.44
N ALA A 168 11.83 -16.36 6.79
CA ALA A 168 12.00 -15.91 5.42
C ALA A 168 12.67 -14.52 5.37
N PRO A 169 13.66 -14.30 4.50
CA PRO A 169 14.40 -13.02 4.41
C PRO A 169 13.50 -11.80 4.22
N ALA A 170 12.37 -11.95 3.53
CA ALA A 170 11.42 -10.85 3.26
C ALA A 170 10.71 -10.31 4.52
N PHE A 171 10.71 -11.07 5.62
CA PHE A 171 10.05 -10.74 6.88
C PHE A 171 11.00 -10.75 8.08
N ALA A 172 12.29 -11.01 7.85
CA ALA A 172 13.26 -11.22 8.92
C ALA A 172 13.40 -10.00 9.86
N ASP A 173 13.30 -8.80 9.29
CA ASP A 173 13.46 -7.53 10.00
C ASP A 173 12.11 -6.96 10.52
N TRP A 174 10.97 -7.62 10.24
CA TRP A 174 9.67 -7.19 10.77
C TRP A 174 9.60 -7.35 12.27
N THR A 175 8.93 -6.44 12.96
CA THR A 175 8.56 -6.65 14.36
C THR A 175 7.68 -7.90 14.49
N GLU A 176 7.75 -8.54 15.65
CA GLU A 176 6.89 -9.70 15.91
C GLU A 176 5.40 -9.30 15.86
N THR A 177 5.07 -8.13 16.38
CA THR A 177 3.70 -7.59 16.38
C THR A 177 3.16 -7.38 14.97
N SER A 178 3.93 -6.75 14.08
CA SER A 178 3.56 -6.54 12.69
C SER A 178 3.38 -7.87 11.95
N LEU A 179 4.28 -8.84 12.17
CA LEU A 179 4.16 -10.14 11.54
C LEU A 179 2.94 -10.92 12.04
N ARG A 180 2.66 -10.90 13.35
CA ARG A 180 1.46 -11.52 13.93
C ARG A 180 0.18 -10.86 13.41
N ALA A 181 0.14 -9.55 13.28
CA ALA A 181 -0.99 -8.83 12.70
C ALA A 181 -1.24 -9.26 11.25
N TYR A 182 -0.18 -9.38 10.44
CA TYR A 182 -0.30 -9.89 9.07
C TYR A 182 -0.81 -11.32 9.02
N VAL A 183 -0.25 -12.23 9.83
CA VAL A 183 -0.67 -13.63 9.87
C VAL A 183 -2.13 -13.75 10.33
N ARG A 184 -2.54 -12.99 11.33
CA ARG A 184 -3.91 -13.02 11.87
C ARG A 184 -4.96 -12.50 10.89
N HIS A 185 -4.63 -11.50 10.07
CA HIS A 185 -5.62 -10.78 9.27
C HIS A 185 -5.43 -10.93 7.75
N GLY A 186 -4.27 -11.39 7.32
CA GLY A 186 -3.95 -11.65 5.92
C GLY A 186 -4.40 -13.03 5.41
N PHE A 187 -4.99 -13.86 6.29
CA PHE A 187 -5.45 -15.21 5.98
C PHE A 187 -6.89 -15.42 6.40
N ALA A 188 -7.61 -16.23 5.62
CA ALA A 188 -8.98 -16.65 5.91
C ALA A 188 -9.01 -18.15 6.23
N PRO A 189 -9.90 -18.61 7.15
CA PRO A 189 -10.09 -20.03 7.42
C PRO A 189 -10.69 -20.76 6.22
N LEU A 190 -10.37 -22.03 6.10
CA LEU A 190 -10.96 -23.00 5.17
C LEU A 190 -11.80 -24.01 5.96
N ASP A 191 -12.73 -24.67 5.27
CA ASP A 191 -13.66 -25.65 5.87
C ASP A 191 -12.95 -26.85 6.49
N ASP A 192 -11.74 -27.17 6.03
CA ASP A 192 -10.91 -28.28 6.53
C ASP A 192 -9.99 -27.90 7.70
N GLY A 193 -10.14 -26.68 8.23
CA GLY A 193 -9.36 -26.14 9.36
C GLY A 193 -8.03 -25.50 8.97
N ARG A 194 -7.63 -25.59 7.71
CA ARG A 194 -6.48 -24.84 7.18
C ARG A 194 -6.81 -23.36 7.00
N ILE A 195 -5.81 -22.58 6.66
CA ILE A 195 -5.96 -21.14 6.33
C ILE A 195 -5.37 -20.84 4.97
N ARG A 196 -5.91 -19.82 4.30
CA ARG A 196 -5.48 -19.38 2.97
C ARG A 196 -5.28 -17.88 2.91
N LEU A 197 -4.23 -17.42 2.21
CA LEU A 197 -3.99 -16.01 1.92
C LEU A 197 -5.26 -15.34 1.35
N CYS A 198 -5.66 -14.21 1.94
CA CYS A 198 -6.77 -13.40 1.42
C CYS A 198 -6.43 -12.80 0.05
N CYS A 199 -5.21 -12.29 -0.12
CA CYS A 199 -4.65 -11.96 -1.43
C CYS A 199 -3.88 -13.19 -1.95
N THR A 200 -4.57 -14.10 -2.64
CA THR A 200 -3.95 -15.32 -3.15
C THR A 200 -2.88 -15.01 -4.21
N PRO A 201 -1.92 -15.90 -4.47
CA PRO A 201 -0.94 -15.72 -5.55
C PRO A 201 -1.57 -15.41 -6.91
N LYS A 202 -2.74 -15.98 -7.20
CA LYS A 202 -3.50 -15.69 -8.43
C LYS A 202 -4.03 -14.26 -8.45
N ILE A 203 -4.56 -13.78 -7.32
CA ILE A 203 -5.03 -12.39 -7.18
C ILE A 203 -3.85 -11.43 -7.28
N GLU A 204 -2.77 -11.69 -6.56
CA GLU A 204 -1.57 -10.84 -6.58
C GLU A 204 -0.95 -10.75 -7.98
N ALA A 205 -0.88 -11.85 -8.71
CA ALA A 205 -0.43 -11.87 -10.10
C ALA A 205 -1.35 -11.06 -11.02
N ALA A 206 -2.68 -11.17 -10.83
CA ALA A 206 -3.68 -10.39 -11.57
C ALA A 206 -3.63 -8.89 -11.25
N ILE A 207 -3.13 -8.50 -10.07
CA ILE A 207 -2.87 -7.10 -9.70
C ILE A 207 -1.60 -6.58 -10.38
N LEU A 208 -0.54 -7.39 -10.41
CA LEU A 208 0.76 -6.97 -10.95
C LEU A 208 0.76 -6.84 -12.48
N LEU A 209 0.10 -7.76 -13.17
CA LEU A 209 0.13 -7.84 -14.64
C LEU A 209 -0.34 -6.55 -15.33
N PRO A 210 -1.51 -5.96 -14.99
CA PRO A 210 -1.97 -4.72 -15.63
C PRO A 210 -1.03 -3.52 -15.41
N ILE A 211 -0.28 -3.50 -14.30
CA ILE A 211 0.71 -2.45 -14.04
C ILE A 211 1.85 -2.54 -15.06
N TYR A 212 2.35 -3.74 -15.28
CA TYR A 212 3.43 -3.94 -16.26
C TYR A 212 2.96 -3.71 -17.69
N GLU A 213 1.74 -4.15 -18.03
CA GLU A 213 1.13 -3.90 -19.34
C GLU A 213 0.92 -2.42 -19.61
N ALA A 214 0.42 -1.67 -18.62
CA ALA A 214 0.22 -0.22 -18.75
C ALA A 214 1.57 0.51 -18.96
N MET A 215 2.62 0.08 -18.28
CA MET A 215 3.96 0.66 -18.48
C MET A 215 4.50 0.40 -19.89
N GLU A 216 4.25 -0.78 -20.42
CA GLU A 216 4.63 -1.11 -21.80
C GLU A 216 3.87 -0.25 -22.82
N GLN A 217 2.56 -0.05 -22.66
CA GLN A 217 1.76 0.82 -23.52
C GLN A 217 2.32 2.25 -23.58
N VAL A 218 2.70 2.81 -22.44
CA VAL A 218 3.31 4.14 -22.38
C VAL A 218 4.67 4.16 -23.09
N TYR A 219 5.47 3.12 -22.96
CA TYR A 219 6.77 3.01 -23.62
C TYR A 219 6.66 3.06 -25.15
N ILE A 220 5.71 2.34 -25.73
CA ILE A 220 5.49 2.33 -27.18
C ILE A 220 4.77 3.58 -27.73
N GLY A 221 4.59 4.61 -26.90
CA GLY A 221 4.10 5.93 -27.29
C GLY A 221 2.64 6.20 -26.98
N ASP A 222 1.91 5.27 -26.36
CA ASP A 222 0.55 5.53 -25.86
C ASP A 222 0.59 6.18 -24.47
N ALA A 223 0.88 7.47 -24.44
CA ALA A 223 0.95 8.23 -23.20
C ALA A 223 -0.40 8.40 -22.47
N ARG A 224 -1.53 8.05 -23.10
CA ARG A 224 -2.87 8.19 -22.51
C ARG A 224 -3.03 7.32 -21.26
N GLY A 225 -2.32 6.22 -21.19
CA GLY A 225 -2.32 5.31 -20.05
C GLY A 225 -1.36 5.69 -18.90
N ASN A 226 -0.58 6.78 -19.02
CA ASN A 226 0.37 7.14 -17.97
C ASN A 226 -0.32 7.88 -16.80
N PRO A 227 -0.65 7.21 -15.70
CA PRO A 227 -1.36 7.82 -14.57
C PRO A 227 -0.46 8.80 -13.81
N PHE A 228 0.87 8.62 -13.92
CA PHE A 228 1.85 9.35 -13.12
C PHE A 228 2.16 10.74 -13.69
N ALA A 229 1.84 11.01 -14.95
CA ALA A 229 2.00 12.34 -15.55
C ALA A 229 1.22 13.42 -14.79
N SER A 230 0.12 13.04 -14.14
CA SER A 230 -0.73 13.96 -13.38
C SER A 230 -0.15 14.38 -12.02
N LEU A 231 0.88 13.69 -11.50
CA LEU A 231 1.49 13.99 -10.20
C LEU A 231 2.16 15.37 -10.15
N THR A 232 2.45 15.98 -11.30
CA THR A 232 2.91 17.38 -11.40
C THR A 232 1.87 18.42 -10.95
N LYS A 233 0.62 17.99 -10.69
CA LYS A 233 -0.52 18.84 -10.33
C LYS A 233 -1.06 18.57 -8.93
N LEU A 234 -0.28 17.93 -8.07
CA LEU A 234 -0.63 17.79 -6.65
C LEU A 234 -0.62 19.14 -5.97
N ASP A 235 -1.64 19.39 -5.13
CA ASP A 235 -1.91 20.69 -4.49
C ASP A 235 -1.63 20.67 -2.97
N CYS A 236 -1.09 19.58 -2.45
CA CYS A 236 -0.71 19.46 -1.05
C CYS A 236 0.79 19.11 -0.89
N PRO A 237 1.39 19.44 0.28
CA PRO A 237 2.76 19.02 0.60
C PRO A 237 2.92 17.50 0.55
N VAL A 238 4.02 17.04 -0.04
CA VAL A 238 4.36 15.61 -0.14
C VAL A 238 5.76 15.36 0.42
N ARG A 239 5.89 14.32 1.26
CA ARG A 239 7.18 13.75 1.63
C ARG A 239 7.30 12.36 1.03
N VAL A 240 8.33 12.17 0.20
CA VAL A 240 8.70 10.86 -0.34
C VAL A 240 9.84 10.30 0.51
N THR A 241 9.66 9.09 1.04
CA THR A 241 10.72 8.44 1.82
C THR A 241 11.27 7.22 1.11
N THR A 242 12.53 6.91 1.42
CA THR A 242 13.22 5.69 0.99
C THR A 242 13.83 4.99 2.19
N ALA A 243 14.18 3.72 2.03
CA ALA A 243 14.89 2.96 3.03
C ALA A 243 16.28 2.54 2.49
N ALA A 244 17.32 2.71 3.31
CA ALA A 244 18.70 2.52 2.85
C ALA A 244 19.02 1.09 2.43
N LYS A 245 18.37 0.08 3.07
CA LYS A 245 18.51 -1.34 2.72
C LYS A 245 17.57 -1.82 1.61
N SER A 246 16.68 -0.97 1.10
CA SER A 246 15.79 -1.32 0.00
C SER A 246 16.53 -1.65 -1.28
N GLY A 247 15.95 -2.55 -2.06
CA GLY A 247 16.47 -2.91 -3.38
C GLY A 247 16.51 -1.73 -4.35
N PRO A 248 17.40 -1.78 -5.38
CA PRO A 248 17.61 -0.66 -6.32
C PRO A 248 16.32 -0.20 -7.02
N ILE A 249 15.41 -1.11 -7.33
CA ILE A 249 14.15 -0.81 -8.02
C ILE A 249 13.26 0.14 -7.20
N TYR A 250 13.15 -0.06 -5.88
CA TYR A 250 12.33 0.80 -5.02
C TYR A 250 12.92 2.21 -4.90
N LYS A 251 14.25 2.31 -4.81
CA LYS A 251 14.95 3.59 -4.81
C LYS A 251 14.78 4.35 -6.13
N GLU A 252 14.76 3.62 -7.25
CA GLU A 252 14.52 4.23 -8.56
C GLU A 252 13.09 4.77 -8.67
N MET A 253 12.09 3.98 -8.24
CA MET A 253 10.70 4.41 -8.22
C MET A 253 10.50 5.65 -7.33
N ALA A 254 11.12 5.69 -6.14
CA ALA A 254 11.07 6.86 -5.27
C ALA A 254 11.74 8.09 -5.90
N ARG A 255 12.91 7.93 -6.54
CA ARG A 255 13.55 9.02 -7.31
C ARG A 255 12.65 9.53 -8.44
N ARG A 256 11.93 8.62 -9.09
CA ARG A 256 10.95 8.99 -10.11
C ARG A 256 9.82 9.83 -9.52
N ALA A 257 9.25 9.42 -8.37
CA ALA A 257 8.24 10.21 -7.67
C ALA A 257 8.75 11.63 -7.35
N VAL A 258 9.96 11.72 -6.78
CA VAL A 258 10.61 13.01 -6.48
C VAL A 258 10.75 13.89 -7.74
N SER A 259 11.08 13.31 -8.89
CA SER A 259 11.22 14.06 -10.13
C SER A 259 9.92 14.58 -10.73
N LEU A 260 8.78 14.02 -10.34
CA LEU A 260 7.46 14.36 -10.87
C LEU A 260 6.67 15.31 -9.95
N ILE A 261 6.90 15.25 -8.64
CA ILE A 261 6.09 15.98 -7.65
C ILE A 261 6.77 17.32 -7.30
N PRO A 262 6.13 18.45 -7.61
CA PRO A 262 6.71 19.78 -7.29
C PRO A 262 6.79 19.99 -5.77
N GLY A 263 7.87 20.61 -5.30
CA GLY A 263 8.04 20.97 -3.90
C GLY A 263 8.13 19.79 -2.92
N VAL A 264 8.35 18.58 -3.43
CA VAL A 264 8.47 17.37 -2.61
C VAL A 264 9.65 17.47 -1.65
N THR A 265 9.45 17.02 -0.41
CA THR A 265 10.54 16.79 0.55
C THR A 265 10.90 15.33 0.59
N THR A 266 12.12 15.00 1.01
CA THR A 266 12.60 13.62 1.08
C THR A 266 13.08 13.24 2.47
N TRP A 267 13.00 11.94 2.79
CA TRP A 267 13.51 11.36 4.03
C TRP A 267 14.08 9.97 3.76
N VAL A 268 15.12 9.58 4.48
CA VAL A 268 15.75 8.26 4.35
C VAL A 268 15.71 7.54 5.71
N PHE A 269 15.19 6.32 5.72
CA PHE A 269 15.27 5.42 6.88
C PHE A 269 16.53 4.56 6.75
N GLU A 270 17.59 4.94 7.48
CA GLU A 270 18.95 4.38 7.31
C GLU A 270 19.04 2.88 7.63
N ASN A 271 18.23 2.38 8.57
CA ASN A 271 18.32 1.01 9.06
C ASN A 271 17.20 0.08 8.57
N ALA A 272 16.31 0.55 7.68
CA ALA A 272 15.17 -0.20 7.18
C ALA A 272 15.37 -0.73 5.75
N GLY A 273 14.60 -1.78 5.43
CA GLY A 273 14.32 -2.26 4.09
C GLY A 273 13.01 -1.70 3.53
N HIS A 274 12.48 -2.35 2.51
CA HIS A 274 11.25 -1.90 1.82
C HIS A 274 10.02 -1.82 2.74
N CYS A 275 9.92 -2.70 3.72
CA CYS A 275 8.77 -2.78 4.62
C CYS A 275 8.96 -1.91 5.88
N VAL A 276 9.45 -0.68 5.72
CA VAL A 276 9.87 0.20 6.81
C VAL A 276 8.83 0.36 7.92
N ALA A 277 7.53 0.41 7.59
CA ALA A 277 6.46 0.56 8.58
C ALA A 277 6.28 -0.67 9.49
N GLN A 278 6.71 -1.85 9.04
CA GLN A 278 6.68 -3.11 9.78
C GLN A 278 8.03 -3.42 10.44
N GLU A 279 9.11 -2.85 9.90
CA GLU A 279 10.47 -3.03 10.42
C GLU A 279 10.81 -2.02 11.53
N MET A 280 10.34 -0.77 11.39
CA MET A 280 10.68 0.35 12.28
C MET A 280 9.44 1.24 12.55
N PRO A 281 8.33 0.71 13.10
CA PRO A 281 7.08 1.45 13.26
C PRO A 281 7.23 2.72 14.07
N GLU A 282 8.01 2.72 15.16
CA GLU A 282 8.25 3.90 16.01
C GLU A 282 8.92 5.04 15.23
N HIS A 283 9.94 4.74 14.42
CA HIS A 283 10.62 5.75 13.61
C HIS A 283 9.72 6.29 12.50
N VAL A 284 8.81 5.46 11.96
CA VAL A 284 7.81 5.92 11.00
C VAL A 284 6.85 6.90 11.67
N VAL A 285 6.38 6.60 12.89
CA VAL A 285 5.54 7.52 13.67
C VAL A 285 6.25 8.84 13.91
N GLU A 286 7.50 8.82 14.37
CA GLU A 286 8.31 10.04 14.58
C GLU A 286 8.41 10.89 13.31
N ALA A 287 8.75 10.28 12.17
CA ALA A 287 8.89 10.96 10.89
C ALA A 287 7.55 11.50 10.35
N VAL A 288 6.45 10.77 10.56
CA VAL A 288 5.08 11.20 10.23
C VAL A 288 4.69 12.40 11.07
N LEU A 289 4.87 12.35 12.40
CA LEU A 289 4.53 13.45 13.30
C LEU A 289 5.42 14.68 13.07
N GLU A 290 6.68 14.49 12.71
CA GLU A 290 7.58 15.60 12.36
C GLU A 290 7.09 16.33 11.11
N PHE A 291 6.74 15.61 10.05
CA PHE A 291 6.19 16.20 8.83
C PHE A 291 4.76 16.73 9.03
N GLY A 292 4.09 16.31 10.10
CA GLY A 292 2.77 16.74 10.52
C GLY A 292 2.73 18.16 11.11
N LYS A 293 3.86 18.67 11.59
CA LYS A 293 4.00 20.02 12.18
C LYS A 293 4.02 21.10 11.13
#